data_f6899d6f31f6389d27400e6c13f7b784
#
_entry.id   f6899d6f31f6389d27400e6c13f7b784
#
_cell.length_a   1.000
_cell.length_b   1.000
_cell.length_c   1.000
_cell.angle_alpha   90.00
_cell.angle_beta   90.00
_cell.angle_gamma   90.00
#
_symmetry.space_group_name_H-M   'P 1'
#
loop_
_entity.id
_entity.type
_entity.pdbx_description
1 polymer ?
#
loop_
_entity_poly.entity_id
_entity_poly.type
_entity_poly.pdbx_seq_one_letter_code
_entity_poly.pdbx_strand_id
1 'polypeptide(L)'
;MLKTTEQLYQEHLDEMFAPDPKFSDEDVERILDRILQCLPNEGKLYKYRSIEGKAFDNAFDSLKNGYLWLPKAEDLNDDEDTTLFYDPLKSAEEIKDYLFAHPYEFMSVVASAPERKFKLGKTKRDELVVKRACDCYDKATGELDKRKAVLEMVKDGIPKETAIEQLNKVESFIESYLQNNKKAVETLVDKHMKYNDNIRSLAYIYSMSEDFDCNQMWAYYANSNNGFCIEYDFNKSKELPIEIKRKLINLYRVKYVESVEEFSFEPLLEWFLCGQDERIYNEENKRILNYLITKKIGWQHEKEWRLFMTDIDNKLFADIVSGIIIDERAIRSENGSKLIALAKERAWKIKVRRTSITKTKHLYENWSE
;
A
#
# COMPACT_ATOMS: atom_id res chain seq x y z
N MET A 1 1.75 32.67 -9.22
CA MET A 1 3.05 32.10 -8.84
C MET A 1 3.06 30.66 -9.31
N LEU A 2 4.07 30.19 -10.03
CA LEU A 2 4.14 28.78 -10.42
C LEU A 2 4.38 27.93 -9.17
N LYS A 3 3.67 26.78 -9.07
CA LYS A 3 3.83 25.83 -7.96
C LYS A 3 5.19 25.13 -8.06
N THR A 4 5.78 24.82 -6.92
CA THR A 4 6.99 23.97 -6.86
C THR A 4 6.64 22.52 -7.12
N THR A 5 7.62 21.71 -7.50
CA THR A 5 7.44 20.24 -7.66
C THR A 5 6.90 19.58 -6.37
N GLU A 6 7.37 20.02 -5.21
CA GLU A 6 6.91 19.52 -3.92
C GLU A 6 5.43 19.87 -3.64
N GLN A 7 5.01 21.08 -3.99
CA GLN A 7 3.59 21.47 -3.87
C GLN A 7 2.69 20.67 -4.80
N LEU A 8 3.13 20.43 -6.04
CA LEU A 8 2.40 19.60 -6.99
C LEU A 8 2.29 18.14 -6.53
N TYR A 9 3.37 17.61 -5.94
CA TYR A 9 3.37 16.25 -5.40
C TYR A 9 2.47 16.12 -4.17
N GLN A 10 2.46 17.11 -3.27
CA GLN A 10 1.54 17.12 -2.14
C GLN A 10 0.08 17.17 -2.59
N GLU A 11 -0.25 17.98 -3.59
CA GLU A 11 -1.59 18.01 -4.19
C GLU A 11 -1.98 16.68 -4.85
N HIS A 12 -1.01 15.96 -5.41
CA HIS A 12 -1.24 14.61 -5.91
C HIS A 12 -1.63 13.66 -4.77
N LEU A 13 -0.88 13.66 -3.65
CA LEU A 13 -1.20 12.83 -2.49
C LEU A 13 -2.58 13.19 -1.90
N ASP A 14 -2.86 14.48 -1.72
CA ASP A 14 -4.13 14.94 -1.15
C ASP A 14 -5.33 14.53 -2.00
N GLU A 15 -5.19 14.52 -3.33
CA GLU A 15 -6.24 14.12 -4.24
C GLU A 15 -6.42 12.60 -4.30
N MET A 16 -5.32 11.84 -4.33
CA MET A 16 -5.37 10.36 -4.32
C MET A 16 -6.02 9.80 -3.04
N PHE A 17 -5.97 10.55 -1.94
CA PHE A 17 -6.53 10.19 -0.64
C PHE A 17 -7.71 11.07 -0.22
N ALA A 18 -8.34 11.75 -1.17
CA ALA A 18 -9.60 12.44 -0.90
C ALA A 18 -10.72 11.45 -0.51
N PRO A 19 -11.69 11.87 0.30
CA PRO A 19 -12.87 11.05 0.56
C PRO A 19 -13.61 10.72 -0.75
N ASP A 20 -13.95 9.44 -0.96
CA ASP A 20 -14.60 8.91 -2.17
C ASP A 20 -13.86 9.25 -3.50
N PRO A 21 -12.66 8.71 -3.73
CA PRO A 21 -11.84 9.04 -4.89
C PRO A 21 -12.34 8.31 -6.16
N LYS A 22 -13.55 8.66 -6.61
CA LYS A 22 -14.05 8.23 -7.93
C LYS A 22 -13.55 9.20 -8.98
N PHE A 23 -12.41 8.86 -9.56
CA PHE A 23 -11.81 9.67 -10.61
C PHE A 23 -12.54 9.45 -11.95
N SER A 24 -13.07 10.53 -12.52
CA SER A 24 -13.46 10.56 -13.94
C SER A 24 -12.24 10.40 -14.83
N ASP A 25 -12.45 10.16 -16.12
CA ASP A 25 -11.35 10.08 -17.08
C ASP A 25 -10.57 11.40 -17.16
N GLU A 26 -11.27 12.53 -17.04
CA GLU A 26 -10.67 13.87 -17.01
C GLU A 26 -9.82 14.09 -15.76
N ASP A 27 -10.24 13.56 -14.61
CA ASP A 27 -9.45 13.59 -13.39
C ASP A 27 -8.17 12.77 -13.53
N VAL A 28 -8.26 11.58 -14.12
CA VAL A 28 -7.09 10.74 -14.37
C VAL A 28 -6.07 11.44 -15.27
N GLU A 29 -6.51 12.08 -16.36
CA GLU A 29 -5.62 12.85 -17.25
C GLU A 29 -4.95 14.01 -16.50
N ARG A 30 -5.71 14.76 -15.72
CA ARG A 30 -5.20 15.87 -14.93
C ARG A 30 -4.20 15.44 -13.84
N ILE A 31 -4.49 14.32 -13.16
CA ILE A 31 -3.61 13.75 -12.14
C ILE A 31 -2.32 13.24 -12.81
N LEU A 32 -2.44 12.56 -13.95
CA LEU A 32 -1.29 12.08 -14.70
C LEU A 32 -0.39 13.24 -15.14
N ASP A 33 -0.96 14.31 -15.70
CA ASP A 33 -0.20 15.51 -16.08
C ASP A 33 0.52 16.15 -14.90
N ARG A 34 -0.09 16.12 -13.69
CA ARG A 34 0.55 16.59 -12.46
C ARG A 34 1.74 15.72 -12.06
N ILE A 35 1.59 14.38 -12.10
CA ILE A 35 2.67 13.44 -11.81
C ILE A 35 3.84 13.67 -12.76
N LEU A 36 3.57 13.81 -14.05
CA LEU A 36 4.60 14.05 -15.07
C LEU A 36 5.40 15.35 -14.78
N GLN A 37 4.75 16.38 -14.23
CA GLN A 37 5.44 17.60 -13.78
C GLN A 37 6.28 17.38 -12.50
N CYS A 38 5.95 16.36 -11.69
CA CYS A 38 6.72 16.01 -10.50
C CYS A 38 7.92 15.13 -10.81
N LEU A 39 7.91 14.39 -11.92
CA LEU A 39 8.98 13.48 -12.28
C LEU A 39 10.27 14.21 -12.68
N PRO A 40 11.43 13.71 -12.24
CA PRO A 40 12.73 14.24 -12.66
C PRO A 40 13.03 13.85 -14.12
N ASN A 41 14.17 14.37 -14.62
CA ASN A 41 14.73 13.98 -15.92
C ASN A 41 13.71 14.06 -17.08
N GLU A 42 12.90 15.13 -17.08
CA GLU A 42 11.86 15.31 -18.11
C GLU A 42 10.85 14.16 -18.20
N GLY A 43 10.48 13.58 -17.06
CA GLY A 43 9.51 12.50 -16.97
C GLY A 43 10.11 11.09 -17.08
N LYS A 44 11.41 10.91 -16.82
CA LYS A 44 12.09 9.62 -16.95
C LYS A 44 12.48 9.03 -15.62
N LEU A 45 12.27 7.72 -15.51
CA LEU A 45 12.72 6.88 -14.42
C LEU A 45 13.49 5.66 -14.95
N TYR A 46 14.29 5.05 -14.10
CA TYR A 46 15.25 4.02 -14.48
C TYR A 46 15.10 2.76 -13.63
N LYS A 47 15.34 1.60 -14.24
CA LYS A 47 15.37 0.33 -13.51
C LYS A 47 16.57 -0.52 -13.87
N TYR A 48 17.40 -0.81 -12.87
CA TYR A 48 18.59 -1.65 -13.00
C TYR A 48 18.24 -3.13 -13.05
N ARG A 49 18.95 -3.89 -13.88
CA ARG A 49 18.73 -5.32 -14.09
C ARG A 49 20.02 -6.08 -14.34
N SER A 50 20.08 -7.31 -13.81
CA SER A 50 21.09 -8.28 -14.16
C SER A 50 20.99 -8.66 -15.63
N ILE A 51 22.13 -8.95 -16.28
CA ILE A 51 22.20 -9.52 -17.63
C ILE A 51 22.16 -11.04 -17.62
N GLU A 52 22.08 -11.67 -16.46
CA GLU A 52 22.20 -13.12 -16.29
C GLU A 52 21.02 -13.73 -15.55
N GLY A 53 20.80 -15.02 -15.81
CA GLY A 53 19.86 -15.88 -15.10
C GLY A 53 18.40 -15.49 -15.28
N LYS A 54 17.55 -16.01 -14.41
CA LYS A 54 16.10 -15.79 -14.44
C LYS A 54 15.71 -14.32 -14.37
N ALA A 55 16.52 -13.48 -13.72
CA ALA A 55 16.28 -12.04 -13.64
C ALA A 55 16.36 -11.38 -15.02
N PHE A 56 17.31 -11.80 -15.87
CA PHE A 56 17.37 -11.35 -17.25
C PHE A 56 16.19 -11.87 -18.06
N ASP A 57 15.89 -13.17 -17.98
CA ASP A 57 14.81 -13.79 -18.76
C ASP A 57 13.46 -13.09 -18.51
N ASN A 58 13.14 -12.82 -17.26
CA ASN A 58 11.93 -12.09 -16.86
C ASN A 58 11.93 -10.64 -17.38
N ALA A 59 13.05 -9.94 -17.27
CA ALA A 59 13.18 -8.58 -17.77
C ALA A 59 13.08 -8.53 -19.31
N PHE A 60 13.73 -9.45 -19.99
CA PHE A 60 13.71 -9.55 -21.45
C PHE A 60 12.31 -9.87 -21.96
N ASP A 61 11.58 -10.81 -21.32
CA ASP A 61 10.20 -11.13 -21.67
C ASP A 61 9.28 -9.90 -21.47
N SER A 62 9.44 -9.17 -20.36
CA SER A 62 8.66 -7.95 -20.11
C SER A 62 8.93 -6.86 -21.15
N LEU A 63 10.19 -6.65 -21.52
CA LEU A 63 10.60 -5.69 -22.54
C LEU A 63 10.08 -6.07 -23.93
N LYS A 64 10.17 -7.36 -24.28
CA LYS A 64 9.70 -7.88 -25.56
C LYS A 64 8.19 -7.75 -25.73
N ASN A 65 7.43 -7.92 -24.65
CA ASN A 65 5.96 -7.93 -24.68
C ASN A 65 5.33 -6.61 -24.20
N GLY A 66 6.12 -5.59 -23.85
CA GLY A 66 5.65 -4.25 -23.50
C GLY A 66 4.86 -4.18 -22.20
N TYR A 67 5.27 -4.94 -21.15
CA TYR A 67 4.64 -4.86 -19.85
C TYR A 67 5.66 -4.61 -18.72
N LEU A 68 5.17 -4.07 -17.61
CA LEU A 68 5.89 -4.00 -16.33
C LEU A 68 5.53 -5.23 -15.51
N TRP A 69 6.54 -5.94 -14.98
CA TRP A 69 6.33 -7.04 -14.04
C TRP A 69 6.44 -6.53 -12.62
N LEU A 70 5.32 -6.50 -11.91
CA LEU A 70 5.25 -6.04 -10.52
C LEU A 70 5.32 -7.25 -9.57
N PRO A 71 6.40 -7.45 -8.82
CA PRO A 71 6.43 -8.43 -7.73
C PRO A 71 5.49 -8.01 -6.61
N LYS A 72 5.07 -8.95 -5.78
CA LYS A 72 4.42 -8.64 -4.52
C LYS A 72 5.41 -7.99 -3.54
N ALA A 73 4.88 -7.20 -2.60
CA ALA A 73 5.70 -6.60 -1.57
C ALA A 73 6.39 -7.65 -0.69
N GLU A 74 5.75 -8.81 -0.47
CA GLU A 74 6.33 -9.94 0.27
C GLU A 74 7.53 -10.61 -0.44
N ASP A 75 7.66 -10.43 -1.77
CA ASP A 75 8.74 -11.00 -2.60
C ASP A 75 9.93 -10.04 -2.78
N LEU A 76 9.91 -8.85 -2.15
CA LEU A 76 11.03 -7.91 -2.20
C LEU A 76 12.24 -8.49 -1.43
N ASN A 77 13.43 -8.15 -1.87
CA ASN A 77 14.69 -8.69 -1.37
C ASN A 77 15.17 -8.11 -0.03
N ASP A 78 14.49 -7.12 0.49
CA ASP A 78 14.74 -6.52 1.81
C ASP A 78 13.54 -6.80 2.70
N ASP A 79 13.72 -7.62 3.74
CA ASP A 79 12.67 -8.00 4.68
C ASP A 79 12.14 -6.81 5.50
N GLU A 80 12.96 -5.76 5.64
CA GLU A 80 12.55 -4.52 6.30
C GLU A 80 11.78 -3.58 5.38
N ASP A 81 11.88 -3.75 4.06
CA ASP A 81 11.18 -2.92 3.08
C ASP A 81 9.68 -3.27 3.05
N THR A 82 8.84 -2.25 2.99
CA THR A 82 7.36 -2.41 2.97
C THR A 82 6.77 -3.12 4.19
N THR A 83 7.51 -3.23 5.28
CA THR A 83 7.08 -3.88 6.52
C THR A 83 6.53 -2.84 7.51
N LEU A 84 5.38 -3.15 8.13
CA LEU A 84 4.85 -2.38 9.25
C LEU A 84 5.66 -2.77 10.50
N PHE A 85 6.39 -1.81 11.05
CA PHE A 85 7.18 -2.03 12.26
C PHE A 85 6.30 -1.87 13.50
N TYR A 86 6.19 -2.90 14.32
CA TYR A 86 5.47 -2.87 15.58
C TYR A 86 6.06 -3.88 16.58
N ASP A 87 5.89 -3.61 17.88
CA ASP A 87 6.16 -4.58 18.93
C ASP A 87 4.94 -5.51 19.08
N PRO A 88 5.05 -6.82 18.79
CA PRO A 88 3.93 -7.75 18.84
C PRO A 88 3.26 -7.84 20.21
N LEU A 89 4.03 -7.80 21.31
CA LEU A 89 3.49 -7.92 22.67
C LEU A 89 2.75 -6.65 23.06
N LYS A 90 3.37 -5.50 22.85
CA LYS A 90 2.79 -4.18 23.11
C LYS A 90 1.52 -3.98 22.27
N SER A 91 1.57 -4.24 20.98
CA SER A 91 0.41 -4.11 20.09
C SER A 91 -0.74 -5.04 20.47
N ALA A 92 -0.45 -6.27 20.89
CA ALA A 92 -1.48 -7.19 21.38
C ALA A 92 -2.15 -6.69 22.65
N GLU A 93 -1.41 -6.04 23.56
CA GLU A 93 -1.96 -5.40 24.76
C GLU A 93 -2.80 -4.17 24.39
N GLU A 94 -2.30 -3.29 23.53
CA GLU A 94 -3.04 -2.11 23.04
C GLU A 94 -4.36 -2.50 22.38
N ILE A 95 -4.38 -3.53 21.53
CA ILE A 95 -5.60 -4.05 20.91
C ILE A 95 -6.60 -4.54 21.97
N LYS A 96 -6.13 -5.27 23.00
CA LYS A 96 -6.99 -5.73 24.09
C LYS A 96 -7.55 -4.56 24.89
N ASP A 97 -6.70 -3.61 25.26
CA ASP A 97 -7.10 -2.43 26.04
C ASP A 97 -8.15 -1.61 25.27
N TYR A 98 -7.92 -1.42 23.96
CA TYR A 98 -8.89 -0.75 23.09
C TYR A 98 -10.24 -1.48 23.06
N LEU A 99 -10.25 -2.80 22.90
CA LEU A 99 -11.49 -3.60 22.89
C LEU A 99 -12.23 -3.53 24.25
N PHE A 100 -11.50 -3.49 25.37
CA PHE A 100 -12.11 -3.34 26.68
C PHE A 100 -12.62 -1.91 26.94
N ALA A 101 -11.97 -0.91 26.36
CA ALA A 101 -12.44 0.49 26.44
C ALA A 101 -13.67 0.74 25.54
N HIS A 102 -13.88 -0.07 24.48
CA HIS A 102 -14.96 0.08 23.51
C HIS A 102 -15.86 -1.17 23.42
N PRO A 103 -16.44 -1.61 24.54
CA PRO A 103 -17.14 -2.88 24.64
C PRO A 103 -18.42 -2.95 23.79
N TYR A 104 -19.11 -1.82 23.58
CA TYR A 104 -20.33 -1.79 22.78
C TYR A 104 -20.07 -1.91 21.28
N GLU A 105 -19.02 -1.28 20.79
CA GLU A 105 -18.56 -1.40 19.41
C GLU A 105 -18.17 -2.85 19.11
N PHE A 106 -17.38 -3.45 20.00
CA PHE A 106 -17.02 -4.87 19.89
C PHE A 106 -18.24 -5.77 19.83
N MET A 107 -19.19 -5.59 20.75
CA MET A 107 -20.42 -6.38 20.79
C MET A 107 -21.30 -6.15 19.56
N SER A 108 -21.34 -4.95 19.00
CA SER A 108 -22.04 -4.66 17.75
C SER A 108 -21.51 -5.47 16.59
N VAL A 109 -20.18 -5.55 16.44
CA VAL A 109 -19.52 -6.37 15.42
C VAL A 109 -19.80 -7.86 15.63
N VAL A 110 -19.70 -8.35 16.85
CA VAL A 110 -20.02 -9.75 17.19
C VAL A 110 -21.49 -10.07 16.89
N ALA A 111 -22.39 -9.15 17.19
CA ALA A 111 -23.84 -9.32 16.94
C ALA A 111 -24.18 -9.35 15.44
N SER A 112 -23.42 -8.63 14.62
CA SER A 112 -23.63 -8.50 13.17
C SER A 112 -22.95 -9.59 12.36
N ALA A 113 -22.04 -10.38 12.94
CA ALA A 113 -21.30 -11.42 12.24
C ALA A 113 -22.26 -12.52 11.69
N PRO A 114 -22.17 -12.86 10.39
CA PRO A 114 -23.10 -13.83 9.77
C PRO A 114 -22.90 -15.26 10.32
N GLU A 115 -21.72 -15.59 10.78
CA GLU A 115 -21.39 -16.86 11.40
C GLU A 115 -21.26 -16.72 12.93
N ARG A 116 -22.39 -16.60 13.62
CA ARG A 116 -22.37 -16.50 15.08
C ARG A 116 -21.90 -17.79 15.72
N LYS A 117 -20.65 -17.82 16.13
CA LYS A 117 -20.11 -18.88 17.00
C LYS A 117 -20.42 -18.65 18.49
N PHE A 118 -20.97 -17.48 18.85
CA PHE A 118 -21.19 -17.05 20.22
C PHE A 118 -22.66 -16.70 20.45
N LYS A 119 -23.19 -17.12 21.61
CA LYS A 119 -24.52 -16.71 22.08
C LYS A 119 -24.38 -15.40 22.85
N LEU A 120 -25.08 -14.36 22.41
CA LEU A 120 -25.09 -13.03 23.05
C LEU A 120 -25.89 -12.98 24.36
N GLY A 121 -26.47 -14.11 24.77
CA GLY A 121 -27.25 -14.27 25.98
C GLY A 121 -27.77 -15.67 26.13
N LYS A 122 -28.41 -15.98 27.28
CA LYS A 122 -29.00 -17.29 27.55
C LYS A 122 -30.32 -17.51 26.81
N THR A 123 -31.01 -16.42 26.47
CA THR A 123 -32.32 -16.44 25.81
C THR A 123 -32.31 -15.51 24.60
N LYS A 124 -33.28 -15.71 23.67
CA LYS A 124 -33.50 -14.80 22.53
C LYS A 124 -33.79 -13.38 22.99
N ARG A 125 -34.37 -13.21 24.15
CA ARG A 125 -34.67 -11.92 24.75
C ARG A 125 -33.40 -11.19 25.20
N ASP A 126 -32.46 -11.88 25.82
CA ASP A 126 -31.17 -11.31 26.21
C ASP A 126 -30.38 -10.85 24.99
N GLU A 127 -30.39 -11.64 23.92
CA GLU A 127 -29.78 -11.25 22.64
C GLU A 127 -30.39 -9.97 22.05
N LEU A 128 -31.72 -9.85 22.13
CA LEU A 128 -32.43 -8.64 21.67
C LEU A 128 -32.06 -7.42 22.49
N VAL A 129 -31.96 -7.54 23.81
CA VAL A 129 -31.57 -6.45 24.72
C VAL A 129 -30.14 -5.96 24.41
N VAL A 130 -29.18 -6.87 24.25
CA VAL A 130 -27.80 -6.52 23.88
C VAL A 130 -27.76 -5.83 22.51
N LYS A 131 -28.49 -6.36 21.53
CA LYS A 131 -28.57 -5.76 20.20
C LYS A 131 -29.13 -4.33 20.27
N ARG A 132 -30.21 -4.08 21.00
CA ARG A 132 -30.81 -2.74 21.13
C ARG A 132 -29.92 -1.77 21.90
N ALA A 133 -29.16 -2.24 22.86
CA ALA A 133 -28.15 -1.42 23.51
C ALA A 133 -27.06 -1.00 22.53
N CYS A 134 -26.53 -1.93 21.75
CA CYS A 134 -25.53 -1.61 20.71
C CYS A 134 -26.07 -0.68 19.62
N ASP A 135 -27.33 -0.88 19.16
CA ASP A 135 -27.97 -0.03 18.16
C ASP A 135 -28.20 1.43 18.65
N CYS A 136 -28.24 1.64 19.96
CA CYS A 136 -28.48 2.93 20.60
C CYS A 136 -27.24 3.54 21.26
N TYR A 137 -26.09 2.94 21.08
CA TYR A 137 -24.81 3.48 21.51
C TYR A 137 -24.34 4.56 20.54
N ASP A 138 -23.99 5.74 21.06
CA ASP A 138 -23.45 6.84 20.28
C ASP A 138 -21.92 6.73 20.24
N LYS A 139 -21.40 6.36 19.08
CA LYS A 139 -19.97 6.19 18.85
C LYS A 139 -19.18 7.50 18.96
N ALA A 140 -19.81 8.63 18.67
CA ALA A 140 -19.15 9.93 18.70
C ALA A 140 -18.94 10.45 20.12
N THR A 141 -19.88 10.15 21.03
CA THR A 141 -19.84 10.59 22.43
C THR A 141 -19.33 9.51 23.38
N GLY A 142 -19.29 8.25 22.93
CA GLY A 142 -18.94 7.12 23.80
C GLY A 142 -20.04 6.77 24.82
N GLU A 143 -21.30 7.19 24.60
CA GLU A 143 -22.37 7.04 25.54
C GLU A 143 -23.53 6.21 24.99
N LEU A 144 -24.15 5.41 25.88
CA LEU A 144 -25.38 4.68 25.58
C LEU A 144 -26.60 5.57 25.77
N ASP A 145 -27.36 5.85 24.69
CA ASP A 145 -28.69 6.47 24.82
C ASP A 145 -29.70 5.48 25.43
N LYS A 146 -29.69 5.41 26.78
CA LYS A 146 -30.56 4.52 27.54
C LYS A 146 -32.04 4.78 27.28
N ARG A 147 -32.47 6.05 26.99
CA ARG A 147 -33.87 6.39 26.70
C ARG A 147 -34.31 5.80 25.38
N LYS A 148 -33.51 5.99 24.34
CA LYS A 148 -33.75 5.43 23.00
C LYS A 148 -33.77 3.89 23.05
N ALA A 149 -32.80 3.28 23.73
CA ALA A 149 -32.71 1.82 23.87
C ALA A 149 -33.98 1.23 24.55
N VAL A 150 -34.45 1.84 25.66
CA VAL A 150 -35.68 1.42 26.32
C VAL A 150 -36.90 1.57 25.40
N LEU A 151 -37.01 2.66 24.63
CA LEU A 151 -38.09 2.84 23.68
C LEU A 151 -38.12 1.77 22.58
N GLU A 152 -36.99 1.44 22.02
CA GLU A 152 -36.89 0.38 21.00
C GLU A 152 -37.23 -1.00 21.59
N MET A 153 -36.77 -1.32 22.81
CA MET A 153 -37.13 -2.55 23.50
C MET A 153 -38.62 -2.67 23.77
N VAL A 154 -39.27 -1.54 24.13
CA VAL A 154 -40.72 -1.50 24.31
C VAL A 154 -41.48 -1.72 23.00
N LYS A 155 -40.99 -1.19 21.89
CA LYS A 155 -41.57 -1.47 20.56
C LYS A 155 -41.45 -2.96 20.20
N ASP A 156 -40.39 -3.64 20.66
CA ASP A 156 -40.19 -5.08 20.48
C ASP A 156 -41.03 -5.92 21.46
N GLY A 157 -41.92 -5.30 22.25
CA GLY A 157 -42.87 -5.97 23.16
C GLY A 157 -42.27 -6.27 24.55
N ILE A 158 -41.14 -5.68 24.94
CA ILE A 158 -40.58 -5.81 26.28
C ILE A 158 -41.26 -4.76 27.22
N PRO A 159 -41.85 -5.16 28.38
CA PRO A 159 -42.41 -4.21 29.33
C PRO A 159 -41.34 -3.19 29.79
N LYS A 160 -41.76 -1.92 29.93
CA LYS A 160 -40.87 -0.79 30.19
C LYS A 160 -39.97 -1.01 31.43
N GLU A 161 -40.55 -1.46 32.53
CA GLU A 161 -39.83 -1.73 33.78
C GLU A 161 -38.80 -2.83 33.58
N THR A 162 -39.15 -3.87 32.84
CA THR A 162 -38.24 -4.95 32.48
C THR A 162 -37.11 -4.50 31.54
N ALA A 163 -37.44 -3.61 30.57
CA ALA A 163 -36.44 -3.03 29.66
C ALA A 163 -35.41 -2.21 30.44
N ILE A 164 -35.84 -1.38 31.38
CA ILE A 164 -34.97 -0.60 32.25
C ILE A 164 -34.06 -1.50 33.10
N GLU A 165 -34.65 -2.53 33.75
CA GLU A 165 -33.89 -3.47 34.58
C GLU A 165 -32.84 -4.23 33.78
N GLN A 166 -33.22 -4.71 32.58
CA GLN A 166 -32.29 -5.45 31.73
C GLN A 166 -31.20 -4.54 31.16
N LEU A 167 -31.52 -3.32 30.77
CA LEU A 167 -30.54 -2.38 30.24
C LEU A 167 -29.48 -2.03 31.30
N ASN A 168 -29.87 -1.86 32.56
CA ASN A 168 -28.94 -1.60 33.66
C ASN A 168 -27.97 -2.78 33.91
N LYS A 169 -28.32 -4.00 33.47
CA LYS A 169 -27.46 -5.20 33.53
C LYS A 169 -26.60 -5.39 32.28
N VAL A 170 -26.90 -4.68 31.19
CA VAL A 170 -26.19 -4.86 29.90
C VAL A 170 -24.73 -4.49 30.00
N GLU A 171 -24.38 -3.41 30.69
CA GLU A 171 -22.99 -2.97 30.86
C GLU A 171 -22.16 -4.07 31.54
N SER A 172 -22.63 -4.54 32.72
CA SER A 172 -21.98 -5.64 33.43
C SER A 172 -21.96 -6.94 32.65
N PHE A 173 -22.99 -7.18 31.83
CA PHE A 173 -23.03 -8.35 30.93
C PHE A 173 -21.97 -8.27 29.83
N ILE A 174 -21.82 -7.12 29.17
CA ILE A 174 -20.86 -6.88 28.10
C ILE A 174 -19.42 -7.00 28.65
N GLU A 175 -19.14 -6.38 29.78
CA GLU A 175 -17.84 -6.53 30.46
C GLU A 175 -17.53 -7.98 30.83
N SER A 176 -18.52 -8.65 31.45
CA SER A 176 -18.40 -10.08 31.79
C SER A 176 -18.24 -10.96 30.53
N TYR A 177 -18.91 -10.59 29.43
CA TYR A 177 -18.78 -11.33 28.17
C TYR A 177 -17.37 -11.22 27.62
N LEU A 178 -16.77 -10.03 27.57
CA LEU A 178 -15.39 -9.82 27.13
C LEU A 178 -14.40 -10.60 27.98
N GLN A 179 -14.53 -10.54 29.31
CA GLN A 179 -13.67 -11.25 30.25
C GLN A 179 -13.77 -12.77 30.11
N ASN A 180 -14.96 -13.31 29.87
CA ASN A 180 -15.21 -14.74 29.76
C ASN A 180 -14.94 -15.32 28.36
N ASN A 181 -14.94 -14.49 27.31
CA ASN A 181 -14.70 -14.92 25.94
C ASN A 181 -13.30 -14.52 25.44
N LYS A 182 -12.28 -14.81 26.25
CA LYS A 182 -10.87 -14.55 25.92
C LYS A 182 -10.50 -15.01 24.51
N LYS A 183 -11.03 -16.16 24.08
CA LYS A 183 -10.78 -16.71 22.73
C LYS A 183 -11.29 -15.80 21.61
N ALA A 184 -12.40 -15.07 21.81
CA ALA A 184 -12.89 -14.11 20.82
C ALA A 184 -11.96 -12.90 20.71
N VAL A 185 -11.50 -12.39 21.85
CA VAL A 185 -10.51 -11.29 21.91
C VAL A 185 -9.19 -11.75 21.29
N GLU A 186 -8.67 -12.92 21.67
CA GLU A 186 -7.45 -13.50 21.08
C GLU A 186 -7.57 -13.66 19.55
N THR A 187 -8.73 -14.12 19.05
CA THR A 187 -8.95 -14.26 17.61
C THR A 187 -8.90 -12.92 16.88
N LEU A 188 -9.41 -11.84 17.49
CA LEU A 188 -9.31 -10.49 16.91
C LEU A 188 -7.88 -9.97 16.95
N VAL A 189 -7.19 -10.16 18.05
CA VAL A 189 -5.76 -9.81 18.18
C VAL A 189 -4.97 -10.53 17.07
N ASP A 190 -5.10 -11.85 16.95
CA ASP A 190 -4.40 -12.65 15.92
C ASP A 190 -4.73 -12.17 14.50
N LYS A 191 -5.98 -11.79 14.23
CA LYS A 191 -6.38 -11.27 12.93
C LYS A 191 -5.70 -9.93 12.60
N HIS A 192 -5.62 -9.04 13.57
CA HIS A 192 -4.96 -7.74 13.38
C HIS A 192 -3.44 -7.89 13.28
N MET A 193 -2.84 -8.78 14.07
CA MET A 193 -1.40 -9.06 14.00
C MET A 193 -0.96 -9.61 12.63
N LYS A 194 -1.85 -10.34 11.92
CA LYS A 194 -1.60 -10.81 10.55
C LYS A 194 -1.83 -9.74 9.47
N TYR A 195 -2.18 -8.53 9.86
CA TYR A 195 -2.53 -7.48 8.90
C TYR A 195 -1.36 -7.06 8.02
N ASN A 196 -0.14 -7.01 8.57
CA ASN A 196 1.08 -6.74 7.81
C ASN A 196 1.28 -7.75 6.67
N ASP A 197 1.17 -9.04 6.97
CA ASP A 197 1.34 -10.09 5.96
C ASP A 197 0.27 -10.00 4.88
N ASN A 198 -0.97 -9.69 5.27
CA ASN A 198 -2.07 -9.50 4.33
C ASN A 198 -1.82 -8.32 3.39
N ILE A 199 -1.36 -7.17 3.91
CA ILE A 199 -1.02 -6.00 3.08
C ILE A 199 0.08 -6.35 2.09
N ARG A 200 1.19 -6.95 2.56
CA ARG A 200 2.33 -7.31 1.72
C ARG A 200 1.96 -8.35 0.65
N SER A 201 1.07 -9.28 0.95
CA SER A 201 0.60 -10.29 -0.01
C SER A 201 -0.34 -9.74 -1.09
N LEU A 202 -1.02 -8.62 -0.84
CA LEU A 202 -1.94 -7.97 -1.76
C LEU A 202 -1.30 -6.82 -2.55
N ALA A 203 -0.19 -6.29 -2.06
CA ALA A 203 0.49 -5.15 -2.65
C ALA A 203 1.47 -5.57 -3.74
N TYR A 204 1.33 -5.03 -4.94
CA TYR A 204 2.26 -5.20 -6.06
C TYR A 204 3.02 -3.91 -6.29
N ILE A 205 4.35 -4.00 -6.38
CA ILE A 205 5.24 -2.82 -6.40
C ILE A 205 6.22 -2.89 -7.57
N TYR A 206 6.33 -1.80 -8.32
CA TYR A 206 7.37 -1.63 -9.31
C TYR A 206 8.26 -0.45 -8.94
N SER A 207 9.45 -0.75 -8.42
CA SER A 207 10.44 0.23 -8.00
C SER A 207 11.29 0.69 -9.17
N MET A 208 11.48 2.00 -9.28
CA MET A 208 12.32 2.67 -10.28
C MET A 208 13.16 3.75 -9.59
N SER A 209 14.26 4.14 -10.17
CA SER A 209 15.16 5.18 -9.65
C SER A 209 15.08 6.45 -10.49
N GLU A 210 15.32 7.61 -9.88
CA GLU A 210 15.56 8.86 -10.59
C GLU A 210 16.94 8.89 -11.28
N ASP A 211 17.87 8.04 -10.83
CA ASP A 211 19.27 8.10 -11.20
C ASP A 211 19.71 6.86 -11.99
N PHE A 212 20.30 7.04 -13.14
CA PHE A 212 20.88 5.96 -13.95
C PHE A 212 22.40 5.79 -13.74
N ASP A 213 23.05 6.72 -13.01
CA ASP A 213 24.52 6.75 -12.81
C ASP A 213 24.94 6.42 -11.36
N CYS A 214 24.02 5.89 -10.54
CA CYS A 214 24.34 5.53 -9.16
C CYS A 214 25.18 4.24 -9.10
N ASN A 215 26.43 4.36 -8.64
CA ASN A 215 27.36 3.23 -8.54
C ASN A 215 26.87 2.10 -7.65
N GLN A 216 26.20 2.43 -6.53
CA GLN A 216 25.61 1.43 -5.64
C GLN A 216 24.52 0.63 -6.35
N MET A 217 23.63 1.31 -7.10
CA MET A 217 22.57 0.67 -7.88
C MET A 217 23.15 -0.28 -8.95
N TRP A 218 24.21 0.13 -9.64
CA TRP A 218 24.90 -0.73 -10.60
C TRP A 218 25.54 -1.93 -9.92
N ALA A 219 26.10 -1.75 -8.72
CA ALA A 219 26.70 -2.84 -7.96
C ALA A 219 25.66 -3.84 -7.45
N TYR A 220 24.56 -3.36 -6.87
CA TYR A 220 23.56 -4.20 -6.22
C TYR A 220 22.58 -4.85 -7.19
N TYR A 221 22.09 -4.09 -8.19
CA TYR A 221 20.97 -4.51 -9.04
C TYR A 221 21.35 -4.84 -10.48
N ALA A 222 22.55 -4.49 -10.93
CA ALA A 222 23.04 -4.75 -12.27
C ALA A 222 24.24 -5.74 -12.28
N ASN A 223 24.10 -6.87 -11.58
CA ASN A 223 25.05 -7.97 -11.55
C ASN A 223 26.52 -7.50 -11.30
N SER A 224 26.76 -6.80 -10.19
CA SER A 224 28.09 -6.27 -9.84
C SER A 224 28.71 -5.43 -10.98
N ASN A 225 27.93 -4.49 -11.50
CA ASN A 225 28.28 -3.64 -12.64
C ASN A 225 28.41 -4.38 -13.99
N ASN A 226 27.82 -5.56 -14.14
CA ASN A 226 27.78 -6.32 -15.39
C ASN A 226 26.31 -6.57 -15.80
N GLY A 227 25.57 -5.52 -16.01
CA GLY A 227 24.14 -5.56 -16.29
C GLY A 227 23.69 -4.43 -17.19
N PHE A 228 22.44 -4.07 -17.05
CA PHE A 228 21.83 -2.98 -17.82
C PHE A 228 20.82 -2.19 -16.98
N CYS A 229 20.46 -1.01 -17.48
CA CYS A 229 19.44 -0.15 -16.91
C CYS A 229 18.41 0.18 -17.98
N ILE A 230 17.13 0.05 -17.67
CA ILE A 230 16.01 0.36 -18.55
C ILE A 230 15.61 1.82 -18.30
N GLU A 231 15.46 2.61 -19.37
CA GLU A 231 14.91 3.95 -19.33
C GLU A 231 13.42 3.91 -19.66
N TYR A 232 12.58 4.34 -18.72
CA TYR A 232 11.14 4.53 -18.89
C TYR A 232 10.84 6.01 -19.11
N ASP A 233 10.10 6.36 -20.16
CA ASP A 233 9.61 7.71 -20.43
C ASP A 233 8.12 7.77 -20.16
N PHE A 234 7.77 8.33 -19.02
CA PHE A 234 6.38 8.45 -18.59
C PHE A 234 5.56 9.42 -19.46
N ASN A 235 6.18 10.29 -20.26
CA ASN A 235 5.42 11.11 -21.23
C ASN A 235 4.69 10.26 -22.27
N LYS A 236 5.19 9.06 -22.60
CA LYS A 236 4.50 8.13 -23.47
C LYS A 236 3.17 7.63 -22.89
N SER A 237 2.98 7.73 -21.59
CA SER A 237 1.71 7.34 -20.95
C SER A 237 0.51 8.17 -21.43
N LYS A 238 0.74 9.38 -21.96
CA LYS A 238 -0.32 10.23 -22.51
C LYS A 238 -1.06 9.59 -23.68
N GLU A 239 -0.39 8.67 -24.40
CA GLU A 239 -0.94 7.96 -25.57
C GLU A 239 -1.57 6.62 -25.20
N LEU A 240 -1.46 6.18 -23.94
CA LEU A 240 -2.01 4.91 -23.47
C LEU A 240 -3.52 4.98 -23.21
N PRO A 241 -4.22 3.83 -23.24
CA PRO A 241 -5.62 3.74 -22.84
C PRO A 241 -5.85 4.26 -21.42
N ILE A 242 -7.04 4.81 -21.17
CA ILE A 242 -7.39 5.43 -19.89
C ILE A 242 -7.31 4.45 -18.70
N GLU A 243 -7.61 3.17 -18.94
CA GLU A 243 -7.50 2.12 -17.92
C GLU A 243 -6.05 1.91 -17.45
N ILE A 244 -5.10 2.10 -18.36
CA ILE A 244 -3.67 2.02 -18.04
C ILE A 244 -3.22 3.30 -17.31
N LYS A 245 -3.64 4.48 -17.78
CA LYS A 245 -3.37 5.75 -17.12
C LYS A 245 -3.88 5.75 -15.68
N ARG A 246 -5.09 5.21 -15.44
CA ARG A 246 -5.69 5.04 -14.10
C ARG A 246 -4.84 4.19 -13.16
N LYS A 247 -4.06 3.26 -13.70
CA LYS A 247 -3.08 2.48 -12.93
C LYS A 247 -1.79 3.27 -12.70
N LEU A 248 -1.31 3.99 -13.72
CA LEU A 248 -0.06 4.75 -13.66
C LEU A 248 -0.10 5.97 -12.71
N ILE A 249 -1.28 6.50 -12.41
CA ILE A 249 -1.41 7.59 -11.42
C ILE A 249 -1.06 7.14 -9.97
N ASN A 250 -0.96 5.84 -9.71
CA ASN A 250 -0.50 5.31 -8.42
C ASN A 250 1.04 5.24 -8.33
N LEU A 251 1.71 6.25 -8.81
CA LEU A 251 3.15 6.38 -8.78
C LEU A 251 3.57 7.32 -7.64
N TYR A 252 4.35 6.81 -6.69
CA TYR A 252 4.72 7.52 -5.47
C TYR A 252 6.23 7.56 -5.28
N ARG A 253 6.73 8.70 -4.79
CA ARG A 253 8.13 8.88 -4.41
C ARG A 253 8.39 8.30 -3.02
N VAL A 254 9.46 7.55 -2.86
CA VAL A 254 9.86 7.00 -1.56
C VAL A 254 10.37 8.12 -0.64
N LYS A 255 9.89 8.10 0.60
CA LYS A 255 10.31 8.98 1.69
C LYS A 255 11.40 8.29 2.50
N TYR A 256 12.54 8.96 2.65
CA TYR A 256 13.66 8.44 3.42
C TYR A 256 13.69 9.06 4.82
N VAL A 257 13.80 8.21 5.85
CA VAL A 257 13.77 8.59 7.26
C VAL A 257 14.90 7.95 8.05
N GLU A 258 15.33 8.60 9.13
CA GLU A 258 16.33 8.03 10.05
C GLU A 258 15.79 6.79 10.77
N SER A 259 14.55 6.85 11.23
CA SER A 259 13.84 5.74 11.84
C SER A 259 12.41 5.66 11.32
N VAL A 260 11.94 4.46 11.06
CA VAL A 260 10.54 4.21 10.72
C VAL A 260 9.72 4.26 12.01
N GLU A 261 8.60 4.98 12.01
CA GLU A 261 7.69 5.05 13.15
C GLU A 261 7.05 3.70 13.44
N GLU A 262 6.75 3.43 14.71
CA GLU A 262 6.03 2.23 15.11
C GLU A 262 4.58 2.29 14.64
N PHE A 263 4.08 1.20 14.05
CA PHE A 263 2.70 1.12 13.58
C PHE A 263 1.74 0.91 14.75
N SER A 264 0.76 1.80 14.92
CA SER A 264 -0.34 1.61 15.86
C SER A 264 -1.53 0.95 15.17
N PHE A 265 -2.15 -0.03 15.83
CA PHE A 265 -3.36 -0.70 15.35
C PHE A 265 -4.65 0.02 15.76
N GLU A 266 -4.59 1.01 16.63
CA GLU A 266 -5.78 1.70 17.17
C GLU A 266 -6.68 2.31 16.08
N PRO A 267 -6.21 3.09 15.09
CA PRO A 267 -7.06 3.63 14.05
C PRO A 267 -7.69 2.54 13.16
N LEU A 268 -6.98 1.42 12.95
CA LEU A 268 -7.52 0.29 12.22
C LEU A 268 -8.66 -0.40 12.98
N LEU A 269 -8.53 -0.51 14.30
CA LEU A 269 -9.59 -1.02 15.18
C LEU A 269 -10.79 -0.07 15.20
N GLU A 270 -10.54 1.24 15.29
CA GLU A 270 -11.58 2.26 15.19
C GLU A 270 -12.38 2.11 13.92
N TRP A 271 -11.73 2.03 12.75
CA TRP A 271 -12.42 1.79 11.49
C TRP A 271 -13.24 0.50 11.51
N PHE A 272 -12.65 -0.60 11.99
CA PHE A 272 -13.31 -1.91 12.04
C PHE A 272 -14.52 -1.92 12.97
N LEU A 273 -14.44 -1.27 14.12
CA LEU A 273 -15.48 -1.26 15.14
C LEU A 273 -16.53 -0.17 14.90
N CYS A 274 -16.15 0.98 14.33
CA CYS A 274 -17.05 2.11 14.13
C CYS A 274 -17.91 2.06 12.88
N GLY A 275 -18.01 0.91 12.22
CA GLY A 275 -18.96 0.65 11.14
C GLY A 275 -18.46 1.09 9.77
N GLN A 276 -17.14 1.06 9.56
CA GLN A 276 -16.50 1.25 8.26
C GLN A 276 -16.74 2.66 7.68
N ASP A 277 -16.57 3.71 8.50
CA ASP A 277 -16.62 5.10 8.04
C ASP A 277 -15.56 5.32 6.94
N GLU A 278 -15.98 5.81 5.77
CA GLU A 278 -15.09 6.01 4.61
C GLU A 278 -13.97 7.02 4.89
N ARG A 279 -14.17 7.99 5.79
CA ARG A 279 -13.13 8.96 6.17
C ARG A 279 -12.01 8.27 6.92
N ILE A 280 -12.36 7.43 7.90
CA ILE A 280 -11.37 6.65 8.67
C ILE A 280 -10.65 5.67 7.73
N TYR A 281 -11.38 5.03 6.80
CA TYR A 281 -10.80 4.14 5.80
C TYR A 281 -9.75 4.83 4.92
N ASN A 282 -10.04 6.04 4.45
CA ASN A 282 -9.10 6.79 3.60
C ASN A 282 -7.87 7.26 4.36
N GLU A 283 -8.02 7.72 5.61
CA GLU A 283 -6.89 8.06 6.46
C GLU A 283 -5.99 6.84 6.77
N GLU A 284 -6.60 5.66 7.00
CA GLU A 284 -5.85 4.43 7.20
C GLU A 284 -5.11 3.99 5.93
N ASN A 285 -5.72 4.07 4.76
CA ASN A 285 -5.06 3.77 3.49
C ASN A 285 -3.87 4.71 3.25
N LYS A 286 -4.02 6.00 3.55
CA LYS A 286 -2.93 6.98 3.48
C LYS A 286 -1.80 6.63 4.45
N ARG A 287 -2.14 6.24 5.67
CA ARG A 287 -1.18 5.83 6.68
C ARG A 287 -0.41 4.57 6.24
N ILE A 288 -1.11 3.54 5.76
CA ILE A 288 -0.52 2.31 5.24
C ILE A 288 0.40 2.60 4.05
N LEU A 289 -0.07 3.41 3.08
CA LEU A 289 0.78 3.79 1.96
C LEU A 289 2.05 4.51 2.42
N ASN A 290 1.95 5.41 3.42
CA ASN A 290 3.12 6.09 3.96
C ASN A 290 4.17 5.08 4.47
N TYR A 291 3.76 3.96 5.08
CA TYR A 291 4.70 2.89 5.44
C TYR A 291 5.29 2.19 4.22
N LEU A 292 4.45 1.87 3.22
CA LEU A 292 4.89 1.18 2.00
C LEU A 292 5.81 2.02 1.11
N ILE A 293 5.80 3.34 1.26
CA ILE A 293 6.69 4.27 0.54
C ILE A 293 7.76 4.89 1.45
N THR A 294 7.91 4.41 2.69
CA THR A 294 8.95 4.89 3.61
C THR A 294 10.09 3.87 3.67
N LYS A 295 11.32 4.37 3.62
CA LYS A 295 12.54 3.57 3.67
C LYS A 295 13.59 4.23 4.55
N LYS A 296 14.48 3.43 5.18
CA LYS A 296 15.57 3.96 5.99
C LYS A 296 16.52 4.80 5.13
N ILE A 297 17.05 5.89 5.71
CA ILE A 297 17.91 6.86 5.01
C ILE A 297 19.17 6.25 4.38
N GLY A 298 19.65 5.11 4.89
CA GLY A 298 20.74 4.35 4.30
C GLY A 298 20.52 3.98 2.83
N TRP A 299 19.26 3.90 2.39
CA TRP A 299 18.85 3.59 1.03
C TRP A 299 18.55 4.82 0.16
N GLN A 300 18.76 6.05 0.66
CA GLN A 300 18.42 7.28 -0.08
C GLN A 300 19.13 7.44 -1.44
N HIS A 301 20.24 6.70 -1.64
CA HIS A 301 20.96 6.67 -2.91
C HIS A 301 20.14 6.03 -4.04
N GLU A 302 19.11 5.27 -3.73
CA GLU A 302 18.21 4.67 -4.72
C GLU A 302 17.30 5.71 -5.38
N LYS A 303 16.98 6.83 -4.70
CA LYS A 303 16.07 7.87 -5.19
C LYS A 303 14.83 7.25 -5.82
N GLU A 304 14.16 6.43 -5.04
CA GLU A 304 13.17 5.48 -5.53
C GLU A 304 11.79 6.11 -5.76
N TRP A 305 11.14 5.69 -6.84
CA TRP A 305 9.72 5.84 -7.10
C TRP A 305 9.07 4.47 -7.20
N ARG A 306 7.89 4.32 -6.64
CA ARG A 306 7.11 3.07 -6.60
C ARG A 306 5.79 3.24 -7.32
N LEU A 307 5.56 2.44 -8.34
CA LEU A 307 4.24 2.20 -8.88
C LEU A 307 3.58 1.11 -8.03
N PHE A 308 2.44 1.44 -7.43
CA PHE A 308 1.77 0.61 -6.44
C PHE A 308 0.40 0.14 -6.94
N MET A 309 0.08 -1.14 -6.77
CA MET A 309 -1.19 -1.73 -7.18
C MET A 309 -1.64 -2.85 -6.24
N THR A 310 -2.95 -3.06 -6.14
CA THR A 310 -3.53 -4.10 -5.29
C THR A 310 -4.36 -5.13 -6.05
N ASP A 311 -4.68 -4.89 -7.33
CA ASP A 311 -5.58 -5.74 -8.11
C ASP A 311 -5.08 -5.92 -9.54
N ILE A 312 -4.03 -6.75 -9.68
CA ILE A 312 -3.46 -7.13 -10.98
C ILE A 312 -2.88 -8.54 -10.95
N ASP A 313 -2.72 -9.12 -12.14
CA ASP A 313 -2.04 -10.39 -12.37
C ASP A 313 -0.51 -10.21 -12.56
N ASN A 314 0.17 -9.43 -11.71
CA ASN A 314 1.59 -9.10 -11.77
C ASN A 314 2.05 -8.37 -13.05
N LYS A 315 1.20 -8.16 -14.05
CA LYS A 315 1.56 -7.56 -15.34
C LYS A 315 0.75 -6.31 -15.61
N LEU A 316 1.43 -5.20 -15.83
CA LEU A 316 0.83 -3.98 -16.35
C LEU A 316 1.33 -3.74 -17.78
N PHE A 317 0.46 -3.88 -18.77
CA PHE A 317 0.79 -3.62 -20.17
C PHE A 317 0.86 -2.11 -20.42
N ALA A 318 2.07 -1.57 -20.29
CA ALA A 318 2.38 -0.16 -20.49
C ALA A 318 3.73 -0.05 -21.21
N ASP A 319 3.71 0.14 -22.55
CA ASP A 319 4.92 0.28 -23.35
C ASP A 319 5.46 1.72 -23.27
N ILE A 320 6.09 2.02 -22.13
CA ILE A 320 6.70 3.33 -21.85
C ILE A 320 8.23 3.29 -21.90
N VAL A 321 8.83 2.20 -22.39
CA VAL A 321 10.29 2.09 -22.54
C VAL A 321 10.77 3.03 -23.65
N SER A 322 11.82 3.81 -23.37
CA SER A 322 12.45 4.73 -24.33
C SER A 322 13.89 4.38 -24.65
N GLY A 323 14.55 3.62 -23.77
CA GLY A 323 15.95 3.29 -23.98
C GLY A 323 16.49 2.23 -23.02
N ILE A 324 17.72 1.84 -23.28
CA ILE A 324 18.53 1.01 -22.41
C ILE A 324 19.91 1.63 -22.23
N ILE A 325 20.50 1.43 -21.06
CA ILE A 325 21.89 1.75 -20.76
C ILE A 325 22.52 0.42 -20.38
N ILE A 326 23.53 -0.02 -21.12
CA ILE A 326 24.16 -1.32 -20.94
C ILE A 326 25.66 -1.17 -20.61
N ASP A 327 26.14 -1.91 -19.62
CA ASP A 327 27.57 -1.92 -19.30
C ASP A 327 28.36 -2.56 -20.44
N GLU A 328 29.57 -2.01 -20.75
CA GLU A 328 30.40 -2.49 -21.86
C GLU A 328 30.80 -3.97 -21.76
N ARG A 329 30.85 -4.51 -20.53
CA ARG A 329 31.11 -5.95 -20.33
C ARG A 329 29.90 -6.79 -20.67
N ALA A 330 28.70 -6.32 -20.30
CA ALA A 330 27.44 -7.00 -20.57
C ALA A 330 27.14 -7.12 -22.08
N ILE A 331 27.56 -6.15 -22.89
CA ILE A 331 27.39 -6.18 -24.35
C ILE A 331 27.99 -7.43 -24.98
N ARG A 332 29.12 -7.92 -24.48
CA ARG A 332 29.85 -9.06 -25.04
C ARG A 332 29.19 -10.41 -24.75
N SER A 333 28.18 -10.43 -23.90
CA SER A 333 27.42 -11.64 -23.59
C SER A 333 26.37 -11.93 -24.67
N GLU A 334 25.93 -13.18 -24.75
CA GLU A 334 24.80 -13.58 -25.62
C GLU A 334 23.54 -12.78 -25.28
N ASN A 335 23.24 -12.61 -23.99
CA ASN A 335 22.08 -11.87 -23.51
C ASN A 335 22.19 -10.37 -23.85
N GLY A 336 23.38 -9.79 -23.77
CA GLY A 336 23.64 -8.41 -24.18
C GLY A 336 23.34 -8.23 -25.69
N SER A 337 23.77 -9.17 -26.52
CA SER A 337 23.47 -9.15 -27.96
C SER A 337 21.97 -9.26 -28.23
N LYS A 338 21.24 -10.12 -27.51
CA LYS A 338 19.77 -10.24 -27.61
C LYS A 338 19.08 -8.93 -27.22
N LEU A 339 19.54 -8.30 -26.11
CA LEU A 339 18.96 -7.05 -25.63
C LEU A 339 19.17 -5.90 -26.61
N ILE A 340 20.37 -5.79 -27.22
CA ILE A 340 20.67 -4.78 -28.23
C ILE A 340 19.81 -5.01 -29.49
N ALA A 341 19.65 -6.25 -29.93
CA ALA A 341 18.80 -6.58 -31.06
C ALA A 341 17.36 -6.14 -30.83
N LEU A 342 16.80 -6.46 -29.66
CA LEU A 342 15.47 -6.02 -29.26
C LEU A 342 15.36 -4.49 -29.21
N ALA A 343 16.35 -3.80 -28.64
CA ALA A 343 16.34 -2.34 -28.56
C ALA A 343 16.37 -1.67 -29.94
N LYS A 344 17.12 -2.25 -30.89
CA LYS A 344 17.11 -1.80 -32.31
C LYS A 344 15.76 -2.03 -32.95
N GLU A 345 15.17 -3.22 -32.79
CA GLU A 345 13.82 -3.56 -33.32
C GLU A 345 12.75 -2.57 -32.80
N ARG A 346 12.85 -2.20 -31.53
CA ARG A 346 11.92 -1.27 -30.86
C ARG A 346 12.27 0.21 -31.06
N ALA A 347 13.34 0.52 -31.81
CA ALA A 347 13.87 1.87 -31.99
C ALA A 347 14.16 2.62 -30.67
N TRP A 348 14.57 1.89 -29.62
CA TRP A 348 14.95 2.47 -28.34
C TRP A 348 16.35 3.09 -28.40
N LYS A 349 16.59 4.09 -27.58
CA LYS A 349 17.92 4.68 -27.40
C LYS A 349 18.82 3.67 -26.72
N ILE A 350 20.03 3.47 -27.24
CA ILE A 350 21.04 2.59 -26.64
C ILE A 350 22.21 3.45 -26.19
N LYS A 351 22.54 3.41 -24.90
CA LYS A 351 23.73 4.02 -24.33
C LYS A 351 24.65 2.96 -23.75
N VAL A 352 25.94 3.10 -23.95
CA VAL A 352 26.96 2.23 -23.37
C VAL A 352 27.59 2.91 -22.19
N ARG A 353 27.53 2.25 -21.02
CA ARG A 353 28.25 2.67 -19.82
C ARG A 353 29.64 2.07 -19.86
N ARG A 354 30.66 2.95 -19.83
CA ARG A 354 32.07 2.54 -19.77
C ARG A 354 32.73 2.97 -18.48
N THR A 355 33.51 2.11 -17.88
CA THR A 355 34.31 2.44 -16.71
C THR A 355 35.62 3.08 -17.19
N SER A 356 35.80 4.37 -16.93
CA SER A 356 37.08 5.05 -17.21
C SER A 356 38.11 4.70 -16.13
N ILE A 357 39.21 4.09 -16.53
CA ILE A 357 40.34 3.75 -15.65
C ILE A 357 41.02 5.02 -15.09
N THR A 358 40.89 6.14 -15.76
CA THR A 358 41.59 7.39 -15.42
C THR A 358 40.71 8.48 -14.83
N LYS A 359 39.38 8.27 -14.76
CA LYS A 359 38.42 9.28 -14.25
C LYS A 359 37.46 8.61 -13.27
N THR A 360 37.11 9.31 -12.21
CA THR A 360 36.13 8.92 -11.19
C THR A 360 34.68 8.90 -11.69
N LYS A 361 34.45 9.12 -12.98
CA LYS A 361 33.09 9.17 -13.58
C LYS A 361 32.97 8.14 -14.68
N HIS A 362 31.80 7.49 -14.76
CA HIS A 362 31.44 6.67 -15.89
C HIS A 362 31.17 7.52 -17.13
N LEU A 363 31.51 6.99 -18.30
CA LEU A 363 31.20 7.60 -19.60
C LEU A 363 29.98 6.91 -20.18
N TYR A 364 29.05 7.71 -20.70
CA TYR A 364 27.85 7.23 -21.39
C TYR A 364 27.94 7.67 -22.84
N GLU A 365 28.11 6.70 -23.71
CA GLU A 365 28.23 6.94 -25.15
C GLU A 365 27.02 6.37 -25.86
N ASN A 366 26.55 7.04 -26.90
CA ASN A 366 25.54 6.47 -27.77
C ASN A 366 26.15 5.25 -28.48
N TRP A 367 25.35 4.20 -28.58
CA TRP A 367 25.77 3.00 -29.30
C TRP A 367 26.02 3.36 -30.78
N SER A 368 27.22 3.11 -31.25
CA SER A 368 27.57 3.07 -32.68
C SER A 368 28.04 1.67 -33.02
N GLU A 369 27.58 1.14 -34.13
CA GLU A 369 28.02 -0.18 -34.64
C GLU A 369 29.51 -0.30 -34.84
#